data_2fc2d71fbc74c9a91696952abe9b3c4a
#
_entry.id   2fc2d71fbc74c9a91696952abe9b3c4a
#
_cell.length_a   1.000
_cell.length_b   1.000
_cell.length_c   1.000
_cell.angle_alpha   90.00
_cell.angle_beta   90.00
_cell.angle_gamma   90.00
#
_symmetry.space_group_name_H-M   'P 1'
#
loop_
_entity.id
_entity.type
_entity.pdbx_description
1 polymer ?
#
loop_
_entity_poly.entity_id
_entity_poly.type
_entity_poly.pdbx_seq_one_letter_code
_entity_poly.pdbx_strand_id
1 'polypeptide(L)'
;MNSEKNAPRYFMHKYWGKKPATGISPLVEKYTNPGDTIIDPFSGYGVFCCEAYLKNRNVIVNDLNPIANFIAHNLFSNDVNISRVKRVWEKIKAEMSTFINEWYNITIGEKTYLPISLLRMEERRLLKIFQKS
;
A
#
# COMPACT_ATOMS: atom_id res chain seq x y z
N MET A 1 19.66 5.84 9.92
CA MET A 1 19.58 4.92 8.76
C MET A 1 18.47 3.87 8.86
N ASN A 2 17.46 4.02 9.74
CA ASN A 2 16.43 3.01 10.01
C ASN A 2 14.97 3.45 9.73
N SER A 3 14.72 4.68 9.27
CA SER A 3 13.37 5.22 9.16
C SER A 3 12.58 4.77 7.90
N GLU A 4 13.25 4.43 6.81
CA GLU A 4 12.60 4.10 5.55
C GLU A 4 12.21 2.61 5.39
N LYS A 5 12.85 1.70 6.14
CA LYS A 5 12.43 0.28 6.18
C LYS A 5 11.00 0.09 6.68
N ASN A 6 10.46 1.10 7.37
CA ASN A 6 9.13 1.11 7.97
C ASN A 6 8.15 2.05 7.25
N ALA A 7 8.46 2.51 6.03
CA ALA A 7 7.54 3.35 5.28
C ALA A 7 6.22 2.60 5.02
N PRO A 8 5.06 3.21 5.30
CA PRO A 8 3.75 2.57 5.10
C PRO A 8 3.58 2.01 3.70
N ARG A 9 4.04 2.73 2.66
CA ARG A 9 4.02 2.28 1.27
C ARG A 9 4.77 0.97 1.04
N TYR A 10 5.85 0.70 1.80
CA TYR A 10 6.60 -0.54 1.68
C TYR A 10 5.82 -1.74 2.24
N PHE A 11 4.97 -1.55 3.24
CA PHE A 11 4.19 -2.61 3.88
C PHE A 11 2.77 -2.73 3.32
N MET A 12 2.34 -1.81 2.46
CA MET A 12 0.99 -1.75 1.93
C MET A 12 0.58 -3.06 1.23
N HIS A 13 1.51 -3.69 0.55
CA HIS A 13 1.25 -4.95 -0.16
C HIS A 13 2.42 -5.92 -0.03
N LYS A 14 2.12 -7.22 0.12
CA LYS A 14 3.13 -8.28 0.07
C LYS A 14 3.35 -8.70 -1.39
N TYR A 15 4.54 -8.46 -1.90
CA TYR A 15 4.94 -8.86 -3.25
C TYR A 15 6.28 -9.57 -3.20
N TRP A 16 6.38 -10.74 -3.88
CA TRP A 16 7.61 -11.53 -3.91
C TRP A 16 8.70 -10.79 -4.70
N GLY A 17 9.92 -10.83 -4.18
CA GLY A 17 11.05 -10.15 -4.84
C GLY A 17 11.11 -8.64 -4.66
N LYS A 18 10.29 -8.07 -3.79
CA LYS A 18 10.28 -6.65 -3.46
C LYS A 18 11.63 -6.15 -2.98
N LYS A 19 12.18 -5.11 -3.64
CA LYS A 19 13.44 -4.50 -3.26
C LYS A 19 13.23 -3.42 -2.19
N PRO A 20 14.15 -3.25 -1.23
CA PRO A 20 14.06 -2.17 -0.25
C PRO A 20 14.29 -0.80 -0.91
N ALA A 21 13.44 0.16 -0.56
CA ALA A 21 13.56 1.55 -1.03
C ALA A 21 14.94 2.16 -0.75
N THR A 22 15.50 1.85 0.42
CA THR A 22 16.84 2.30 0.84
C THR A 22 17.98 1.86 -0.09
N GLY A 23 17.82 0.75 -0.80
CA GLY A 23 18.79 0.29 -1.80
C GLY A 23 18.59 0.91 -3.18
N ILE A 24 17.34 1.26 -3.50
CA ILE A 24 16.95 1.80 -4.82
C ILE A 24 17.21 3.29 -4.92
N SER A 25 16.83 4.06 -3.91
CA SER A 25 16.89 5.52 -3.91
C SER A 25 18.28 6.09 -4.26
N PRO A 26 19.40 5.60 -3.69
CA PRO A 26 20.74 6.04 -4.07
C PRO A 26 21.13 5.72 -5.52
N LEU A 27 20.63 4.60 -6.07
CA LEU A 27 20.89 4.23 -7.46
C LEU A 27 20.16 5.17 -8.43
N VAL A 28 18.91 5.51 -8.14
CA VAL A 28 18.16 6.50 -8.91
C VAL A 28 18.90 7.83 -8.94
N GLU A 29 19.35 8.33 -7.80
CA GLU A 29 20.09 9.61 -7.71
C GLU A 29 21.44 9.57 -8.42
N LYS A 30 22.13 8.43 -8.38
CA LYS A 30 23.45 8.28 -9.01
C LYS A 30 23.38 8.26 -10.53
N TYR A 31 22.35 7.63 -11.11
CA TYR A 31 22.29 7.34 -12.54
C TYR A 31 21.30 8.20 -13.32
N THR A 32 20.55 9.07 -12.65
CA THR A 32 19.54 9.93 -13.31
C THR A 32 19.49 11.30 -12.68
N ASN A 33 18.91 12.27 -13.42
CA ASN A 33 18.66 13.64 -12.97
C ASN A 33 17.16 13.87 -12.75
N PRO A 34 16.76 14.84 -11.91
CA PRO A 34 15.38 15.31 -11.86
C PRO A 34 14.85 15.69 -13.25
N GLY A 35 13.66 15.24 -13.59
CA GLY A 35 13.04 15.45 -14.91
C GLY A 35 13.31 14.32 -15.92
N ASP A 36 14.29 13.46 -15.70
CA ASP A 36 14.52 12.28 -16.56
C ASP A 36 13.33 11.34 -16.53
N THR A 37 13.15 10.58 -17.62
CA THR A 37 12.12 9.55 -17.72
C THR A 37 12.74 8.17 -17.51
N ILE A 38 12.20 7.45 -16.55
CA ILE A 38 12.61 6.08 -16.19
C ILE A 38 11.52 5.10 -16.61
N ILE A 39 11.91 4.03 -17.26
CA ILE A 39 11.02 2.96 -17.69
C ILE A 39 11.37 1.68 -16.94
N ASP A 40 10.37 1.06 -16.33
CA ASP A 40 10.48 -0.28 -15.74
C ASP A 40 9.42 -1.21 -16.34
N PRO A 41 9.80 -2.04 -17.33
CA PRO A 41 8.88 -2.95 -18.00
C PRO A 41 8.51 -4.19 -17.18
N PHE A 42 9.15 -4.41 -16.03
CA PHE A 42 8.94 -5.53 -15.10
C PHE A 42 8.76 -5.02 -13.68
N SER A 43 7.96 -3.97 -13.56
CA SER A 43 7.90 -3.12 -12.36
C SER A 43 7.36 -3.80 -11.11
N GLY A 44 6.74 -4.99 -11.23
CA GLY A 44 5.94 -5.52 -10.15
C GLY A 44 4.89 -4.48 -9.74
N TYR A 45 4.77 -4.21 -8.46
CA TYR A 45 3.86 -3.15 -8.02
C TYR A 45 4.50 -1.74 -7.96
N GLY A 46 5.65 -1.54 -8.62
CA GLY A 46 6.20 -0.23 -8.90
C GLY A 46 7.11 0.38 -7.83
N VAL A 47 7.77 -0.40 -6.96
CA VAL A 47 8.66 0.15 -5.92
C VAL A 47 9.77 0.99 -6.49
N PHE A 48 10.47 0.49 -7.53
CA PHE A 48 11.56 1.22 -8.17
C PHE A 48 11.08 2.55 -8.73
N CYS A 49 10.00 2.51 -9.48
CA CYS A 49 9.41 3.71 -10.07
C CYS A 49 8.83 4.66 -9.02
N CYS A 50 8.32 4.14 -7.89
CA CYS A 50 7.88 4.97 -6.78
C CYS A 50 9.04 5.79 -6.19
N GLU A 51 10.18 5.17 -5.95
CA GLU A 51 11.37 5.89 -5.46
C GLU A 51 11.88 6.92 -6.50
N ALA A 52 11.83 6.60 -7.79
CA ALA A 52 12.17 7.54 -8.86
C ALA A 52 11.20 8.73 -8.91
N TYR A 53 9.90 8.49 -8.84
CA TYR A 53 8.87 9.53 -8.81
C TYR A 53 9.05 10.47 -7.61
N LEU A 54 9.30 9.93 -6.42
CA LEU A 54 9.56 10.71 -5.21
C LEU A 54 10.84 11.57 -5.30
N LYS A 55 11.71 11.28 -6.26
CA LYS A 55 12.92 12.04 -6.57
C LYS A 55 12.75 12.93 -7.81
N ASN A 56 11.51 13.27 -8.18
CA ASN A 56 11.16 14.11 -9.31
C ASN A 56 11.58 13.56 -10.69
N ARG A 57 11.53 12.24 -10.88
CA ARG A 57 11.66 11.60 -12.20
C ARG A 57 10.29 11.31 -12.77
N ASN A 58 10.16 11.36 -14.08
CA ASN A 58 9.01 10.83 -14.79
C ASN A 58 9.13 9.31 -14.84
N VAL A 59 8.03 8.59 -14.69
CA VAL A 59 8.05 7.12 -14.63
C VAL A 59 7.05 6.50 -15.58
N ILE A 60 7.49 5.44 -16.25
CA ILE A 60 6.64 4.57 -17.06
C ILE A 60 6.75 3.18 -16.44
N VAL A 61 5.64 2.66 -15.95
CA VAL A 61 5.56 1.34 -15.30
C VAL A 61 4.77 0.38 -16.16
N ASN A 62 5.25 -0.84 -16.24
CA ASN A 62 4.52 -1.94 -16.87
C ASN A 62 4.88 -3.27 -16.19
N ASP A 63 3.93 -4.18 -16.16
CA ASP A 63 4.14 -5.56 -15.72
C ASP A 63 3.16 -6.48 -16.47
N LEU A 64 3.52 -7.72 -16.65
CA LEU A 64 2.64 -8.70 -17.25
C LEU A 64 1.42 -9.02 -16.37
N ASN A 65 1.58 -8.88 -15.04
CA ASN A 65 0.52 -9.10 -14.09
C ASN A 65 -0.39 -7.85 -13.99
N PRO A 66 -1.67 -7.95 -14.40
CA PRO A 66 -2.59 -6.81 -14.36
C PRO A 66 -2.84 -6.28 -12.94
N ILE A 67 -2.73 -7.13 -11.91
CA ILE A 67 -2.85 -6.70 -10.52
C ILE A 67 -1.66 -5.82 -10.11
N ALA A 68 -0.46 -6.14 -10.60
CA ALA A 68 0.73 -5.33 -10.36
C ALA A 68 0.55 -3.92 -10.98
N ASN A 69 0.10 -3.85 -12.23
CA ASN A 69 -0.20 -2.57 -12.89
C ASN A 69 -1.27 -1.77 -12.16
N PHE A 70 -2.34 -2.43 -11.70
CA PHE A 70 -3.39 -1.77 -10.91
C PHE A 70 -2.84 -1.17 -9.62
N ILE A 71 -2.00 -1.91 -8.89
CA ILE A 71 -1.38 -1.43 -7.64
C ILE A 71 -0.43 -0.27 -7.94
N ALA A 72 0.45 -0.40 -8.96
CA ALA A 72 1.38 0.65 -9.35
C ALA A 72 0.64 1.94 -9.73
N HIS A 73 -0.40 1.86 -10.56
CA HIS A 73 -1.21 3.01 -10.94
C HIS A 73 -1.80 3.74 -9.72
N ASN A 74 -2.35 3.01 -8.77
CA ASN A 74 -2.92 3.60 -7.56
C ASN A 74 -1.86 4.14 -6.59
N LEU A 75 -0.63 3.61 -6.63
CA LEU A 75 0.48 4.10 -5.80
C LEU A 75 0.91 5.52 -6.19
N PHE A 76 0.75 5.89 -7.47
CA PHE A 76 1.10 7.23 -7.99
C PHE A 76 -0.08 8.19 -8.03
N SER A 77 -1.30 7.75 -7.69
CA SER A 77 -2.49 8.60 -7.70
C SER A 77 -2.43 9.60 -6.54
N ASN A 78 -2.45 10.89 -6.89
CA ASN A 78 -2.47 11.99 -5.93
C ASN A 78 -3.89 12.53 -5.67
N ASP A 79 -4.90 12.04 -6.41
CA ASP A 79 -6.27 12.58 -6.37
C ASP A 79 -7.19 11.86 -5.38
N VAL A 80 -6.61 11.25 -4.36
CA VAL A 80 -7.39 10.49 -3.37
C VAL A 80 -7.98 11.41 -2.31
N ASN A 81 -9.30 11.57 -2.34
CA ASN A 81 -10.02 12.25 -1.27
C ASN A 81 -10.12 11.35 -0.02
N ILE A 82 -9.22 11.55 0.93
CA ILE A 82 -9.11 10.74 2.14
C ILE A 82 -10.41 10.74 2.97
N SER A 83 -11.12 11.86 3.05
CA SER A 83 -12.39 11.95 3.77
C SER A 83 -13.46 11.07 3.12
N ARG A 84 -13.49 11.01 1.79
CA ARG A 84 -14.38 10.12 1.04
C ARG A 84 -14.02 8.65 1.27
N VAL A 85 -12.73 8.31 1.23
CA VAL A 85 -12.26 6.94 1.50
C VAL A 85 -12.65 6.50 2.90
N LYS A 86 -12.42 7.33 3.92
CA LYS A 86 -12.82 7.03 5.31
C LYS A 86 -14.31 6.79 5.43
N ARG A 87 -15.13 7.64 4.82
CA ARG A 87 -16.60 7.49 4.85
C ARG A 87 -17.06 6.20 4.19
N VAL A 88 -16.50 5.85 3.03
CA VAL A 88 -16.83 4.60 2.32
C VAL A 88 -16.37 3.40 3.14
N TRP A 89 -15.20 3.46 3.75
CA TRP A 89 -14.70 2.41 4.64
C TRP A 89 -15.59 2.17 5.84
N GLU A 90 -16.04 3.23 6.53
CA GLU A 90 -16.97 3.09 7.66
C GLU A 90 -18.31 2.48 7.22
N LYS A 91 -18.80 2.85 6.03
CA LYS A 91 -20.02 2.24 5.47
C LYS A 91 -19.82 0.75 5.20
N ILE A 92 -18.72 0.36 4.57
CA ILE A 92 -18.40 -1.06 4.31
C ILE A 92 -18.28 -1.83 5.64
N LYS A 93 -17.58 -1.26 6.64
CA LYS A 93 -17.48 -1.90 7.96
C LYS A 93 -18.83 -2.13 8.59
N ALA A 94 -19.72 -1.15 8.55
CA ALA A 94 -21.06 -1.25 9.11
C ALA A 94 -21.89 -2.33 8.40
N GLU A 95 -21.87 -2.35 7.07
CA GLU A 95 -22.62 -3.34 6.26
C GLU A 95 -22.06 -4.76 6.44
N MET A 96 -20.74 -4.90 6.56
CA MET A 96 -20.08 -6.21 6.70
C MET A 96 -20.05 -6.73 8.14
N SER A 97 -20.36 -5.90 9.14
CA SER A 97 -20.22 -6.28 10.54
C SER A 97 -21.09 -7.50 10.92
N THR A 98 -22.33 -7.54 10.45
CA THR A 98 -23.26 -8.67 10.70
C THR A 98 -22.71 -9.95 10.07
N PHE A 99 -22.31 -9.88 8.81
CA PHE A 99 -21.73 -11.01 8.08
C PHE A 99 -20.46 -11.54 8.76
N ILE A 100 -19.55 -10.64 9.15
CA ILE A 100 -18.31 -11.01 9.85
C ILE A 100 -18.63 -11.68 11.20
N ASN A 101 -19.59 -11.15 11.93
CA ASN A 101 -20.00 -11.72 13.21
C ASN A 101 -20.61 -13.12 13.05
N GLU A 102 -21.42 -13.35 12.03
CA GLU A 102 -22.01 -14.66 11.77
C GLU A 102 -20.96 -15.72 11.38
N TRP A 103 -19.98 -15.34 10.57
CA TRP A 103 -19.03 -16.31 9.99
C TRP A 103 -17.76 -16.53 10.84
N TYR A 104 -17.39 -15.55 11.63
CA TYR A 104 -16.10 -15.58 12.34
C TYR A 104 -16.22 -15.60 13.86
N ASN A 105 -17.43 -15.61 14.43
CA ASN A 105 -17.60 -15.77 15.86
C ASN A 105 -17.25 -17.20 16.28
N ILE A 106 -16.41 -17.30 17.30
CA ILE A 106 -16.06 -18.58 17.95
C ILE A 106 -16.66 -18.56 19.35
N THR A 107 -17.54 -19.51 19.64
CA THR A 107 -18.10 -19.69 20.98
C THR A 107 -17.36 -20.80 21.70
N ILE A 108 -16.76 -20.49 22.85
CA ILE A 108 -16.10 -21.44 23.71
C ILE A 108 -16.79 -21.39 25.08
N GLY A 109 -17.53 -22.43 25.41
CA GLY A 109 -18.43 -22.44 26.56
C GLY A 109 -19.53 -21.40 26.42
N GLU A 110 -19.70 -20.53 27.40
CA GLU A 110 -20.72 -19.45 27.38
C GLU A 110 -20.18 -18.13 26.76
N LYS A 111 -18.94 -18.09 26.31
CA LYS A 111 -18.30 -16.85 25.82
C LYS A 111 -18.11 -16.87 24.32
N THR A 112 -18.57 -15.81 23.65
CA THR A 112 -18.37 -15.56 22.23
C THR A 112 -17.18 -14.63 22.03
N TYR A 113 -16.24 -15.04 21.21
CA TYR A 113 -15.02 -14.30 20.85
C TYR A 113 -15.12 -13.84 19.40
N LEU A 114 -14.95 -12.54 19.18
CA LEU A 114 -14.76 -11.94 17.87
C LEU A 114 -13.28 -11.99 17.49
N PRO A 115 -12.91 -12.39 16.29
CA PRO A 115 -11.54 -12.24 15.78
C PRO A 115 -11.21 -10.77 15.48
N ILE A 116 -11.26 -9.94 16.51
CA ILE A 116 -11.02 -8.47 16.45
C ILE A 116 -9.63 -8.13 15.89
N SER A 117 -8.70 -9.10 15.90
CA SER A 117 -7.33 -8.91 15.44
C SER A 117 -7.22 -8.57 13.95
N LEU A 118 -8.09 -9.09 13.10
CA LEU A 118 -8.06 -8.82 11.66
C LEU A 118 -8.49 -7.38 11.32
N LEU A 119 -9.59 -6.90 11.90
CA LEU A 119 -10.09 -5.55 11.65
C LEU A 119 -9.21 -4.46 12.27
N ARG A 120 -8.66 -4.67 13.47
CA ARG A 120 -7.73 -3.71 14.10
C ARG A 120 -6.38 -3.60 13.39
N MET A 121 -5.87 -4.68 12.80
CA MET A 121 -4.63 -4.61 12.02
C MET A 121 -4.79 -3.78 10.76
N GLU A 122 -5.91 -3.88 10.07
CA GLU A 122 -6.18 -3.11 8.85
C GLU A 122 -6.38 -1.63 9.12
N GLU A 123 -7.14 -1.28 10.15
CA GLU A 123 -7.39 0.11 10.52
C GLU A 123 -6.08 0.84 10.90
N ARG A 124 -5.21 0.22 11.68
CA ARG A 124 -3.89 0.79 12.02
C ARG A 124 -2.96 0.90 10.82
N ARG A 125 -3.07 0.02 9.83
CA ARG A 125 -2.26 0.09 8.60
C ARG A 125 -2.75 1.19 7.68
N LEU A 126 -4.04 1.31 7.45
CA LEU A 126 -4.63 2.35 6.61
C LEU A 126 -4.39 3.75 7.20
N LEU A 127 -4.63 3.95 8.49
CA LEU A 127 -4.39 5.24 9.14
C LEU A 127 -2.92 5.68 9.05
N LYS A 128 -1.96 4.76 9.17
CA LYS A 128 -0.53 5.09 9.02
C LYS A 128 -0.12 5.45 7.60
N ILE A 129 -0.79 4.92 6.58
CA ILE A 129 -0.55 5.26 5.18
C ILE A 129 -1.01 6.70 4.90
N PHE A 130 -2.18 7.10 5.43
CA PHE A 130 -2.80 8.38 5.14
C PHE A 130 -2.36 9.53 6.07
N GLN A 131 -1.67 9.27 7.18
CA GLN A 131 -1.19 10.32 8.09
C GLN A 131 0.17 10.93 7.71
N LYS A 132 0.82 10.44 6.66
CA LYS A 132 2.16 10.90 6.22
C LYS A 132 2.20 11.50 4.81
N SER A 133 1.05 11.85 4.25
CA SER A 133 0.96 12.65 3.02
C SER A 133 0.68 14.12 3.32
#